data_418b184c6cd95c31c13017d57034651f
#
_entry.id   418b184c6cd95c31c13017d57034651f
#
_cell.length_a   1.000
_cell.length_b   1.000
_cell.length_c   1.000
_cell.angle_alpha   90.00
_cell.angle_beta   90.00
_cell.angle_gamma   90.00
#
_symmetry.space_group_name_H-M   'P 1'
#
loop_
_entity.id
_entity.type
_entity.pdbx_description
1 polymer ?
#
loop_
_entity_poly.entity_id
_entity_poly.type
_entity_poly.pdbx_seq_one_letter_code
_entity_poly.pdbx_strand_id
1 'polypeptide(L)'
;MKQKLYAAYGSNLHIAEMKQRCPQAVRVGHALLTGYALHYRGRPGDAMLTIEAQADGVVPLGIWAVSAADEQALDVYEAFPDLYGKVTMPVMLQNASGGESPAEVFLYVMVGGMPHGQPTAHYVEICETGYRDFGFDVNILRSAVRS
;
A
#
# COMPACT_ATOMS: atom_id res chain seq x y z
N MET A 1 15.31 -17.33 9.06
CA MET A 1 14.08 -16.69 9.53
C MET A 1 13.15 -16.41 8.38
N LYS A 2 11.89 -16.73 8.57
CA LYS A 2 10.91 -16.48 7.52
C LYS A 2 10.66 -14.99 7.36
N GLN A 3 10.74 -14.50 6.14
CA GLN A 3 10.27 -13.18 5.81
C GLN A 3 8.77 -13.23 5.54
N LYS A 4 8.10 -12.13 5.82
CA LYS A 4 6.68 -11.97 5.47
C LYS A 4 6.57 -11.17 4.19
N LEU A 5 5.44 -11.30 3.52
CA LEU A 5 5.13 -10.50 2.34
C LEU A 5 4.21 -9.35 2.75
N TYR A 6 4.64 -8.14 2.43
CA TYR A 6 3.92 -6.90 2.71
C TYR A 6 3.39 -6.33 1.40
N ALA A 7 2.13 -5.96 1.38
CA ALA A 7 1.50 -5.34 0.20
C ALA A 7 1.35 -3.84 0.44
N ALA A 8 1.98 -3.06 -0.41
CA ALA A 8 1.89 -1.60 -0.38
C ALA A 8 0.95 -1.13 -1.48
N TYR A 9 0.16 -0.10 -1.18
CA TYR A 9 -0.75 0.49 -2.18
C TYR A 9 -0.65 2.02 -2.22
N GLY A 10 0.20 2.62 -1.41
CA GLY A 10 0.35 4.06 -1.32
C GLY A 10 1.82 4.49 -1.28
N SER A 11 2.21 5.23 -0.23
CA SER A 11 3.55 5.82 -0.14
C SER A 11 4.68 4.79 -0.12
N ASN A 12 4.44 3.58 0.36
CA ASN A 12 5.47 2.55 0.41
C ASN A 12 5.71 1.83 -0.92
N LEU A 13 5.03 2.27 -1.97
CA LEU A 13 5.41 1.92 -3.34
C LEU A 13 6.62 2.72 -3.81
N HIS A 14 6.91 3.84 -3.16
CA HIS A 14 8.07 4.68 -3.48
C HIS A 14 9.33 3.95 -3.06
N ILE A 15 10.11 3.48 -4.03
CA ILE A 15 11.24 2.57 -3.76
C ILE A 15 12.29 3.22 -2.86
N ALA A 16 12.67 4.47 -3.13
CA ALA A 16 13.68 5.16 -2.33
C ALA A 16 13.25 5.35 -0.89
N GLU A 17 11.98 5.73 -0.67
CA GLU A 17 11.41 5.89 0.66
C GLU A 17 11.38 4.55 1.41
N MET A 18 10.93 3.51 0.72
CA MET A 18 10.83 2.19 1.33
C MET A 18 12.21 1.64 1.74
N LYS A 19 13.24 1.89 0.94
CA LYS A 19 14.60 1.47 1.27
C LYS A 19 15.15 2.15 2.51
N GLN A 20 14.80 3.42 2.73
CA GLN A 20 15.19 4.13 3.94
C GLN A 20 14.46 3.61 5.17
N ARG A 21 13.17 3.32 5.02
CA ARG A 21 12.32 2.85 6.11
C ARG A 21 12.62 1.41 6.48
N CYS A 22 12.81 0.58 5.47
CA CYS A 22 12.97 -0.88 5.59
C CYS A 22 14.20 -1.33 4.79
N PRO A 23 15.40 -1.18 5.35
CA PRO A 23 16.62 -1.44 4.57
C PRO A 23 16.79 -2.88 4.08
N GLN A 24 16.12 -3.84 4.73
CA GLN A 24 16.22 -5.25 4.36
C GLN A 24 15.09 -5.70 3.42
N ALA A 25 14.14 -4.82 3.11
CA ALA A 25 13.01 -5.18 2.26
C ALA A 25 13.48 -5.43 0.83
N VAL A 26 12.90 -6.47 0.21
CA VAL A 26 13.20 -6.84 -1.17
C VAL A 26 11.89 -6.81 -1.96
N ARG A 27 11.92 -6.12 -3.09
CA ARG A 27 10.78 -6.06 -4.00
C ARG A 27 10.65 -7.41 -4.71
N VAL A 28 9.49 -8.08 -4.56
CA VAL A 28 9.31 -9.42 -5.11
C VAL A 28 8.28 -9.49 -6.24
N GLY A 29 7.46 -8.46 -6.42
CA GLY A 29 6.49 -8.47 -7.50
C GLY A 29 5.32 -7.54 -7.22
N HIS A 30 4.19 -7.87 -7.84
CA HIS A 30 2.97 -7.08 -7.69
C HIS A 30 1.74 -7.98 -7.74
N ALA A 31 0.59 -7.42 -7.42
CA ALA A 31 -0.69 -8.13 -7.46
C ALA A 31 -1.81 -7.12 -7.68
N LEU A 32 -2.97 -7.62 -8.10
CA LEU A 32 -4.19 -6.82 -8.18
C LEU A 32 -5.16 -7.30 -7.12
N LEU A 33 -5.63 -6.39 -6.29
CA LEU A 33 -6.64 -6.68 -5.27
C LEU A 33 -8.00 -6.25 -5.81
N THR A 34 -8.84 -7.22 -6.14
CA THR A 34 -10.18 -6.95 -6.65
C THR A 34 -11.17 -6.84 -5.48
N GLY A 35 -12.23 -6.05 -5.68
CA GLY A 35 -13.26 -5.88 -4.66
C GLY A 35 -12.94 -4.78 -3.65
N TYR A 36 -11.95 -3.95 -3.93
CA TYR A 36 -11.55 -2.83 -3.09
C TYR A 36 -11.22 -1.61 -3.94
N ALA A 37 -11.32 -0.44 -3.34
CA ALA A 37 -10.95 0.82 -4.00
C ALA A 37 -10.15 1.69 -3.04
N LEU A 38 -9.32 2.57 -3.59
CA LEU A 38 -8.54 3.53 -2.83
C LEU A 38 -9.42 4.69 -2.39
N HIS A 39 -9.22 5.15 -1.16
CA HIS A 39 -9.85 6.36 -0.63
C HIS A 39 -8.83 7.16 0.15
N TYR A 40 -8.99 8.48 0.13
CA TYR A 40 -8.21 9.37 1.01
C TYR A 40 -9.08 9.71 2.23
N ARG A 41 -8.58 9.37 3.40
CA ARG A 41 -9.25 9.65 4.67
C ARG A 41 -8.28 10.22 5.68
N GLY A 42 -8.81 10.95 6.63
CA GLY A 42 -8.03 11.53 7.71
C GLY A 42 -8.37 13.00 7.92
N ARG A 43 -7.42 13.74 8.47
CA ARG A 43 -7.61 15.17 8.73
C ARG A 43 -7.75 15.95 7.44
N PRO A 44 -8.61 17.00 7.41
CA PRO A 44 -8.66 17.86 6.23
C PRO A 44 -7.29 18.42 5.87
N GLY A 45 -6.89 18.26 4.61
CA GLY A 45 -5.60 18.73 4.13
C GLY A 45 -4.41 17.85 4.50
N ASP A 46 -4.66 16.71 5.14
CA ASP A 46 -3.59 15.77 5.55
C ASP A 46 -4.11 14.33 5.51
N ALA A 47 -5.02 14.05 4.57
CA ALA A 47 -5.57 12.72 4.41
C ALA A 47 -4.55 11.79 3.77
N MET A 48 -4.67 10.50 4.10
CA MET A 48 -3.80 9.46 3.56
C MET A 48 -4.64 8.37 2.94
N LEU A 49 -3.98 7.51 2.16
CA LEU A 49 -4.67 6.42 1.46
C LEU A 49 -5.05 5.29 2.40
N THR A 50 -6.21 4.74 2.14
CA THR A 50 -6.65 3.47 2.68
C THR A 50 -7.45 2.75 1.60
N ILE A 51 -7.86 1.52 1.85
CA ILE A 51 -8.70 0.76 0.93
C ILE A 51 -10.01 0.43 1.60
N GLU A 52 -11.08 0.37 0.80
CA GLU A 52 -12.42 0.03 1.28
C GLU A 52 -13.08 -0.90 0.28
N ALA A 53 -13.97 -1.77 0.78
CA ALA A 53 -14.68 -2.70 -0.07
C ALA A 53 -15.51 -1.97 -1.13
N GLN A 54 -15.38 -2.41 -2.37
CA GLN A 54 -16.14 -1.88 -3.50
C GLN A 54 -16.21 -2.96 -4.57
N ALA A 55 -17.42 -3.41 -4.91
CA ALA A 55 -17.63 -4.62 -5.71
C ALA A 55 -16.90 -4.62 -7.06
N ASP A 56 -16.81 -3.46 -7.71
CA ASP A 56 -16.14 -3.33 -9.01
C ASP A 56 -14.76 -2.68 -8.91
N GLY A 57 -14.23 -2.55 -7.69
CA GLY A 57 -12.95 -1.90 -7.47
C GLY A 57 -11.76 -2.79 -7.74
N VAL A 58 -10.62 -2.18 -8.02
CA VAL A 58 -9.33 -2.84 -8.18
C VAL A 58 -8.25 -1.93 -7.62
N VAL A 59 -7.36 -2.49 -6.80
CA VAL A 59 -6.22 -1.76 -6.24
C VAL A 59 -4.93 -2.50 -6.60
N PRO A 60 -3.98 -1.83 -7.28
CA PRO A 60 -2.69 -2.46 -7.53
C PRO A 60 -1.85 -2.47 -6.27
N LEU A 61 -1.17 -3.58 -6.04
CA LEU A 61 -0.33 -3.80 -4.85
C LEU A 61 1.10 -4.06 -5.27
N GLY A 62 2.04 -3.37 -4.65
CA GLY A 62 3.45 -3.72 -4.74
C GLY A 62 3.82 -4.63 -3.58
N ILE A 63 4.51 -5.72 -3.89
CA ILE A 63 4.77 -6.75 -2.88
C ILE A 63 6.25 -6.74 -2.50
N TRP A 64 6.50 -6.64 -1.21
CA TRP A 64 7.84 -6.61 -0.61
C TRP A 64 8.01 -7.79 0.33
N ALA A 65 9.16 -8.46 0.29
CA ALA A 65 9.55 -9.38 1.35
C ALA A 65 10.22 -8.57 2.45
N VAL A 66 9.72 -8.67 3.66
CA VAL A 66 10.19 -7.84 4.78
C VAL A 66 10.61 -8.71 5.96
N SER A 67 11.63 -8.25 6.68
CA SER A 67 12.09 -8.89 7.92
C SER A 67 11.21 -8.46 9.09
N ALA A 68 11.40 -9.11 10.24
CA ALA A 68 10.72 -8.71 11.47
C ALA A 68 11.04 -7.27 11.86
N ALA A 69 12.30 -6.85 11.69
CA ALA A 69 12.70 -5.47 11.98
C ALA A 69 12.05 -4.48 11.03
N ASP A 70 11.95 -4.84 9.75
CA ASP A 70 11.25 -4.01 8.76
C ASP A 70 9.77 -3.87 9.10
N GLU A 71 9.14 -4.96 9.54
CA GLU A 71 7.73 -4.92 9.92
C GLU A 71 7.52 -3.98 11.12
N GLN A 72 8.43 -4.00 12.09
CA GLN A 72 8.36 -3.06 13.22
C GLN A 72 8.47 -1.62 12.76
N ALA A 73 9.35 -1.34 11.80
CA ALA A 73 9.49 0.00 11.23
C ALA A 73 8.21 0.44 10.50
N LEU A 74 7.58 -0.48 9.78
CA LEU A 74 6.30 -0.22 9.12
C LEU A 74 5.20 0.06 10.15
N ASP A 75 5.16 -0.71 11.24
CA ASP A 75 4.17 -0.50 12.30
C ASP A 75 4.27 0.91 12.88
N VAL A 76 5.49 1.40 13.09
CA VAL A 76 5.70 2.76 13.57
C VAL A 76 5.26 3.80 12.53
N TYR A 77 5.66 3.60 11.28
CA TYR A 77 5.32 4.51 10.19
C TYR A 77 3.82 4.64 10.01
N GLU A 78 3.07 3.53 10.12
CA GLU A 78 1.63 3.50 9.93
C GLU A 78 0.85 3.82 11.20
N ALA A 79 1.53 4.11 12.31
CA ALA A 79 0.91 4.33 13.61
C ALA A 79 -0.03 3.18 13.97
N PHE A 80 0.45 1.95 13.78
CA PHE A 80 -0.27 0.74 14.11
C PHE A 80 -0.22 0.51 15.63
N PRO A 81 -1.31 0.15 16.26
CA PRO A 81 -2.65 -0.16 15.72
C PRO A 81 -3.64 1.01 15.77
N ASP A 82 -3.20 2.21 16.12
CA ASP A 82 -4.10 3.32 16.44
C ASP A 82 -4.71 3.97 15.20
N LEU A 83 -3.91 4.25 14.18
CA LEU A 83 -4.38 4.87 12.94
C LEU A 83 -4.69 3.81 11.87
N TYR A 84 -3.79 2.86 11.67
CA TYR A 84 -3.97 1.75 10.74
C TYR A 84 -4.01 0.44 11.50
N GLY A 85 -4.94 -0.44 11.11
CA GLY A 85 -4.94 -1.83 11.52
C GLY A 85 -4.18 -2.65 10.50
N LYS A 86 -3.88 -3.90 10.83
CA LYS A 86 -3.14 -4.82 9.97
C LYS A 86 -4.06 -5.98 9.62
N VAL A 87 -4.18 -6.29 8.34
CA VAL A 87 -4.99 -7.42 7.87
C VAL A 87 -4.15 -8.30 6.96
N THR A 88 -4.54 -9.55 6.86
CA THR A 88 -3.91 -10.54 5.99
C THR A 88 -4.88 -10.94 4.90
N MET A 89 -4.41 -11.01 3.66
CA MET A 89 -5.25 -11.33 2.51
C MET A 89 -4.53 -12.26 1.57
N PRO A 90 -5.26 -13.17 0.89
CA PRO A 90 -4.69 -13.93 -0.23
C PRO A 90 -4.67 -13.08 -1.49
N VAL A 91 -3.60 -13.17 -2.25
CA VAL A 91 -3.47 -12.50 -3.54
C VAL A 91 -2.78 -13.43 -4.53
N MET A 92 -2.91 -13.14 -5.82
CA MET A 92 -2.14 -13.82 -6.85
C MET A 92 -0.89 -12.99 -7.13
N LEU A 93 0.23 -13.42 -6.59
CA LEU A 93 1.51 -12.71 -6.74
C LEU A 93 2.05 -12.94 -8.15
N GLN A 94 2.35 -11.84 -8.83
CA GLN A 94 3.01 -11.86 -10.13
C GLN A 94 4.46 -11.42 -9.92
N ASN A 95 5.41 -12.31 -10.20
CA ASN A 95 6.82 -12.01 -10.01
C ASN A 95 7.45 -11.41 -11.28
N ALA A 96 8.68 -10.92 -11.15
CA ALA A 96 9.37 -10.23 -12.23
C ALA A 96 9.65 -11.11 -13.46
N SER A 97 9.69 -12.43 -13.28
CA SER A 97 9.91 -13.36 -14.40
C SER A 97 8.62 -13.78 -15.10
N GLY A 98 7.49 -13.21 -14.73
CA GLY A 98 6.20 -13.48 -15.35
C GLY A 98 5.44 -14.65 -14.74
N GLY A 99 5.97 -15.27 -13.70
CA GLY A 99 5.28 -16.35 -13.00
C GLY A 99 4.21 -15.82 -12.06
N GLU A 100 3.16 -16.63 -11.86
CA GLU A 100 2.09 -16.33 -10.94
C GLU A 100 2.00 -17.41 -9.88
N SER A 101 1.74 -17.01 -8.64
CA SER A 101 1.49 -17.98 -7.56
C SER A 101 0.63 -17.35 -6.48
N PRO A 102 -0.23 -18.15 -5.81
CA PRO A 102 -0.98 -17.63 -4.69
C PRO A 102 -0.04 -17.30 -3.53
N ALA A 103 -0.32 -16.20 -2.84
CA ALA A 103 0.49 -15.77 -1.73
C ALA A 103 -0.40 -15.09 -0.69
N GLU A 104 0.02 -15.17 0.57
CA GLU A 104 -0.64 -14.45 1.64
C GLU A 104 0.20 -13.23 1.98
N VAL A 105 -0.44 -12.05 2.00
CA VAL A 105 0.24 -10.80 2.27
C VAL A 105 -0.44 -10.11 3.47
N PHE A 106 0.33 -9.32 4.21
CA PHE A 106 -0.28 -8.40 5.17
C PHE A 106 -0.25 -6.99 4.60
N LEU A 107 -1.22 -6.20 5.00
CA LEU A 107 -1.29 -4.79 4.62
C LEU A 107 -1.97 -3.99 5.71
N TYR A 108 -1.81 -2.67 5.64
CA TYR A 108 -2.38 -1.78 6.64
C TYR A 108 -3.64 -1.13 6.07
N VAL A 109 -4.69 -1.11 6.89
CA VAL A 109 -5.97 -0.50 6.52
C VAL A 109 -6.35 0.47 7.62
N MET A 110 -6.69 1.70 7.26
CA MET A 110 -7.03 2.73 8.24
C MET A 110 -8.23 2.29 9.07
N VAL A 111 -8.16 2.55 10.38
CA VAL A 111 -9.28 2.22 11.28
C VAL A 111 -10.51 3.03 10.87
N GLY A 112 -11.70 2.47 11.11
CA GLY A 112 -12.96 3.07 10.66
C GLY A 112 -13.27 4.41 11.31
N GLY A 113 -14.17 5.18 10.67
CA GLY A 113 -14.68 6.41 11.22
C GLY A 113 -13.93 7.67 10.84
N MET A 114 -12.83 7.57 10.10
CA MET A 114 -12.14 8.76 9.62
C MET A 114 -12.87 9.38 8.43
N PRO A 115 -12.99 10.72 8.38
CA PRO A 115 -13.67 11.36 7.25
C PRO A 115 -12.85 11.32 5.97
N HIS A 116 -13.51 11.51 4.84
CA HIS A 116 -12.83 11.81 3.59
C HIS A 116 -12.13 13.16 3.72
N GLY A 117 -10.96 13.28 3.10
CA GLY A 117 -10.20 14.51 3.13
C GLY A 117 -9.28 14.62 1.95
N GLN A 118 -8.68 15.79 1.78
CA GLN A 118 -7.71 16.02 0.72
C GLN A 118 -6.30 15.73 1.24
N PRO A 119 -5.48 15.03 0.46
CA PRO A 119 -4.09 14.80 0.84
C PRO A 119 -3.23 16.04 0.61
N THR A 120 -2.03 16.04 1.20
CA THR A 120 -1.04 17.07 0.84
C THR A 120 -0.49 16.78 -0.56
N ALA A 121 -0.04 17.84 -1.25
CA ALA A 121 0.59 17.66 -2.55
C ALA A 121 1.83 16.79 -2.45
N HIS A 122 2.58 16.90 -1.36
CA HIS A 122 3.79 16.10 -1.13
C HIS A 122 3.46 14.60 -1.03
N TYR A 123 2.41 14.25 -0.29
CA TYR A 123 1.99 12.85 -0.15
C TYR A 123 1.57 12.27 -1.49
N VAL A 124 0.78 13.01 -2.27
CA VAL A 124 0.35 12.58 -3.61
C VAL A 124 1.56 12.35 -4.51
N GLU A 125 2.54 13.25 -4.48
CA GLU A 125 3.75 13.12 -5.28
C GLU A 125 4.53 11.85 -4.95
N ILE A 126 4.68 11.53 -3.65
CA ILE A 126 5.34 10.31 -3.22
C ILE A 126 4.60 9.09 -3.74
N CYS A 127 3.28 9.06 -3.63
CA CYS A 127 2.47 7.94 -4.11
C CYS A 127 2.55 7.81 -5.63
N GLU A 128 2.50 8.92 -6.37
CA GLU A 128 2.61 8.86 -7.84
C GLU A 128 3.97 8.35 -8.28
N THR A 129 5.04 8.77 -7.61
CA THR A 129 6.39 8.25 -7.90
C THR A 129 6.42 6.73 -7.67
N GLY A 130 5.85 6.27 -6.57
CA GLY A 130 5.77 4.83 -6.28
C GLY A 130 4.99 4.07 -7.34
N TYR A 131 3.88 4.62 -7.82
CA TYR A 131 3.10 4.01 -8.90
C TYR A 131 3.94 3.88 -10.17
N ARG A 132 4.70 4.93 -10.53
CA ARG A 132 5.60 4.87 -11.67
C ARG A 132 6.71 3.87 -11.47
N ASP A 133 7.26 3.79 -10.25
CA ASP A 133 8.32 2.82 -9.92
C ASP A 133 7.86 1.38 -10.15
N PHE A 134 6.59 1.09 -9.90
CA PHE A 134 6.02 -0.25 -10.09
C PHE A 134 5.34 -0.43 -11.45
N GLY A 135 5.26 0.63 -12.27
CA GLY A 135 4.60 0.57 -13.57
C GLY A 135 3.08 0.59 -13.50
N PHE A 136 2.52 1.11 -12.42
CA PHE A 136 1.06 1.21 -12.25
C PHE A 136 0.52 2.50 -12.86
N ASP A 137 -0.76 2.48 -13.21
CA ASP A 137 -1.45 3.64 -13.79
C ASP A 137 -1.73 4.70 -12.72
N VAL A 138 -1.10 5.86 -12.83
CA VAL A 138 -1.27 6.96 -11.86
C VAL A 138 -2.70 7.50 -11.84
N ASN A 139 -3.50 7.26 -12.87
CA ASN A 139 -4.90 7.71 -12.89
C ASN A 139 -5.74 7.03 -11.80
N ILE A 140 -5.33 5.86 -11.35
CA ILE A 140 -6.00 5.19 -10.23
C ILE A 140 -5.90 6.07 -8.98
N LEU A 141 -4.72 6.63 -8.70
CA LEU A 141 -4.52 7.55 -7.58
C LEU A 141 -5.33 8.83 -7.76
N ARG A 142 -5.30 9.39 -8.97
CA ARG A 142 -5.97 10.66 -9.26
C ARG A 142 -7.48 10.53 -9.12
N SER A 143 -8.03 9.38 -9.47
CA SER A 143 -9.45 9.11 -9.29
C SER A 143 -9.84 9.06 -7.81
N ALA A 144 -8.95 8.59 -6.94
CA ALA A 144 -9.22 8.51 -5.51
C ALA A 144 -9.35 9.90 -4.86
N VAL A 145 -8.65 10.92 -5.39
CA VAL A 145 -8.74 12.28 -4.87
C VAL A 145 -10.14 12.87 -5.03
N ARG A 146 -10.88 12.40 -6.03
CA ARG A 146 -12.20 12.94 -6.40
C ARG A 146 -13.36 12.28 -5.67
N SER A 147 -13.09 11.20 -4.98
CA SER A 147 -14.18 10.43 -4.32
C SER A 147 -14.41 10.86 -2.88
#